data_62f9161719ed873808af6b78592e6c84
#
_entry.id   62f9161719ed873808af6b78592e6c84
#
_cell.length_a   1.000
_cell.length_b   1.000
_cell.length_c   1.000
_cell.angle_alpha   90.00
_cell.angle_beta   90.00
_cell.angle_gamma   90.00
#
_symmetry.space_group_name_H-M   'P 1'
#
loop_
_entity.id
_entity.type
_entity.pdbx_description
1 polymer ?
#
loop_
_entity_poly.entity_id
_entity_poly.type
_entity_poly.pdbx_seq_one_letter_code
_entity_poly.pdbx_strand_id
1 'polypeptide(L)'
;WISSAGLNVGGPMRFSEEQIVRLAVDVVEVIREIDRKTPVLITFDQPWGDYMATRQCDLAPIQFADALARAEIGINGIGIDLKLGEHEHHSLPRDFLEISRLLNRWSVLQLPLVISLQLPNESVASDNTSPGFHGIGLPPSKDENGVVDVEPSTWSEHRIMHLMELIVAKPVVQAVFWNQLSDHDNPNHPMAGLLDSEGNPKPVVTSLRNLRESYLD
;
A
#
# COMPACT_ATOMS: atom_id res chain seq x y z
N TRP A 1 12.31 -8.35 -1.91
CA TRP A 1 11.20 -7.80 -1.15
C TRP A 1 11.64 -7.64 0.30
N ILE A 2 11.83 -6.41 0.76
CA ILE A 2 12.13 -6.11 2.16
C ILE A 2 10.87 -5.44 2.71
N SER A 3 10.10 -6.17 3.51
CA SER A 3 8.93 -5.61 4.17
C SER A 3 9.32 -5.10 5.55
N SER A 4 8.70 -4.03 6.01
CA SER A 4 8.88 -3.53 7.38
C SER A 4 8.48 -4.58 8.42
N ALA A 5 7.55 -5.46 8.09
CA ALA A 5 7.20 -6.63 8.90
C ALA A 5 8.32 -7.70 8.88
N GLY A 6 9.01 -7.88 7.76
CA GLY A 6 10.11 -8.86 7.62
C GLY A 6 11.37 -8.48 8.39
N LEU A 7 11.60 -7.20 8.63
CA LEU A 7 12.69 -6.72 9.48
C LEU A 7 12.44 -6.94 10.98
N ASN A 8 11.24 -7.36 11.32
CA ASN A 8 10.81 -7.80 12.64
C ASN A 8 10.63 -9.32 12.68
N VAL A 9 11.64 -10.04 12.29
CA VAL A 9 11.66 -11.47 12.54
C VAL A 9 11.45 -11.65 14.03
N GLY A 10 10.35 -12.27 14.42
CA GLY A 10 9.98 -12.57 15.80
C GLY A 10 10.94 -13.58 16.44
N GLY A 11 12.22 -13.23 16.44
CA GLY A 11 13.34 -13.97 16.98
C GLY A 11 14.08 -13.15 18.03
N PRO A 12 15.02 -13.75 18.75
CA PRO A 12 15.80 -13.07 19.77
C PRO A 12 16.73 -11.98 19.23
N MET A 13 16.93 -11.86 17.92
CA MET A 13 17.76 -10.83 17.31
C MET A 13 16.93 -9.61 16.93
N ARG A 14 17.17 -8.52 17.64
CA ARG A 14 16.70 -7.19 17.25
C ARG A 14 17.84 -6.46 16.57
N PHE A 15 17.64 -6.11 15.30
CA PHE A 15 18.58 -5.24 14.58
C PHE A 15 18.38 -3.78 15.03
N SER A 16 19.48 -3.04 15.18
CA SER A 16 19.41 -1.59 15.25
C SER A 16 19.01 -1.02 13.88
N GLU A 17 18.53 0.22 13.86
CA GLU A 17 18.16 0.91 12.61
C GLU A 17 19.34 0.99 11.62
N GLU A 18 20.54 1.27 12.14
CA GLU A 18 21.76 1.26 11.35
C GLU A 18 22.07 -0.11 10.73
N GLN A 19 21.88 -1.19 11.52
CA GLN A 19 22.05 -2.55 11.02
C GLN A 19 21.04 -2.91 9.95
N ILE A 20 19.80 -2.41 10.06
CA ILE A 20 18.74 -2.62 9.07
C ILE A 20 19.11 -1.92 7.75
N VAL A 21 19.56 -0.65 7.81
CA VAL A 21 20.00 0.09 6.62
C VAL A 21 21.18 -0.63 5.98
N ARG A 22 22.18 -1.04 6.76
CA ARG A 22 23.35 -1.73 6.26
C ARG A 22 23.00 -3.08 5.61
N LEU A 23 22.12 -3.85 6.24
CA LEU A 23 21.64 -5.11 5.67
C LEU A 23 20.96 -4.90 4.30
N ALA A 24 20.16 -3.85 4.18
CA ALA A 24 19.51 -3.53 2.91
C ALA A 24 20.53 -3.13 1.83
N VAL A 25 21.57 -2.39 2.18
CA VAL A 25 22.69 -2.06 1.28
C VAL A 25 23.41 -3.33 0.84
N ASP A 26 23.82 -4.17 1.79
CA ASP A 26 24.55 -5.42 1.52
C ASP A 26 23.71 -6.34 0.58
N VAL A 27 22.40 -6.44 0.78
CA VAL A 27 21.51 -7.23 -0.09
C VAL A 27 21.49 -6.68 -1.52
N VAL A 28 21.38 -5.35 -1.69
CA VAL A 28 21.38 -4.75 -3.04
C VAL A 28 22.74 -4.92 -3.71
N GLU A 29 23.84 -4.78 -2.99
CA GLU A 29 25.18 -5.00 -3.52
C GLU A 29 25.36 -6.44 -4.01
N VAL A 30 24.93 -7.44 -3.25
CA VAL A 30 24.95 -8.85 -3.67
C VAL A 30 24.12 -9.08 -4.93
N ILE A 31 22.93 -8.46 -5.02
CA ILE A 31 22.11 -8.52 -6.23
C ILE A 31 22.88 -7.94 -7.42
N ARG A 32 23.56 -6.81 -7.24
CA ARG A 32 24.31 -6.12 -8.29
C ARG A 32 25.60 -6.84 -8.71
N GLU A 33 26.19 -7.62 -7.84
CA GLU A 33 27.30 -8.53 -8.20
C GLU A 33 26.84 -9.60 -9.19
N ILE A 34 25.60 -10.11 -9.02
CA ILE A 34 25.04 -11.18 -9.84
C ILE A 34 24.37 -10.60 -11.09
N ASP A 35 23.55 -9.58 -10.93
CA ASP A 35 22.77 -8.95 -12.01
C ASP A 35 22.87 -7.41 -11.95
N ARG A 36 23.62 -6.88 -12.89
CA ARG A 36 23.87 -5.43 -13.01
C ARG A 36 22.80 -4.70 -13.82
N LYS A 37 21.90 -5.41 -14.49
CA LYS A 37 21.00 -4.83 -15.49
C LYS A 37 19.55 -4.76 -15.04
N THR A 38 19.06 -5.78 -14.35
CA THR A 38 17.67 -5.84 -13.93
C THR A 38 17.36 -4.71 -12.93
N PRO A 39 16.30 -3.94 -13.14
CA PRO A 39 15.90 -2.91 -12.19
C PRO A 39 15.64 -3.48 -10.80
N VAL A 40 16.17 -2.82 -9.77
CA VAL A 40 15.94 -3.18 -8.36
C VAL A 40 15.04 -2.14 -7.72
N LEU A 41 13.94 -2.61 -7.15
CA LEU A 41 12.99 -1.82 -6.39
C LEU A 41 13.07 -2.20 -4.91
N ILE A 42 12.93 -1.21 -4.04
CA ILE A 42 12.72 -1.44 -2.61
C ILE A 42 11.29 -1.08 -2.28
N THR A 43 10.55 -2.03 -1.71
CA THR A 43 9.12 -1.89 -1.45
C THR A 43 8.85 -1.69 0.03
N PHE A 44 7.98 -0.74 0.33
CA PHE A 44 7.53 -0.38 1.66
C PHE A 44 6.05 -0.74 1.83
N ASP A 45 5.77 -1.64 2.77
CA ASP A 45 4.42 -2.16 3.07
C ASP A 45 3.62 -1.27 4.03
N GLN A 46 4.29 -0.40 4.79
CA GLN A 46 3.68 0.59 5.67
C GLN A 46 4.28 1.99 5.42
N PRO A 47 3.97 2.61 4.28
CA PRO A 47 4.67 3.80 3.81
C PRO A 47 4.41 5.05 4.66
N TRP A 48 3.36 5.06 5.50
CA TRP A 48 3.13 6.13 6.49
C TRP A 48 3.94 5.97 7.77
N GLY A 49 4.45 4.76 8.05
CA GLY A 49 5.17 4.47 9.27
C GLY A 49 4.26 4.27 10.49
N ASP A 50 3.05 3.76 10.30
CA ASP A 50 2.07 3.54 11.38
C ASP A 50 2.66 2.65 12.49
N TYR A 51 3.57 1.75 12.15
CA TYR A 51 4.28 0.90 13.10
C TYR A 51 5.15 1.66 14.12
N MET A 52 5.58 2.89 13.79
CA MET A 52 6.42 3.70 14.68
C MET A 52 5.68 4.07 15.97
N ALA A 53 4.35 4.15 15.93
CA ALA A 53 3.54 4.44 17.12
C ALA A 53 3.54 3.27 18.14
N THR A 54 3.78 2.05 17.68
CA THR A 54 3.73 0.83 18.52
C THR A 54 5.12 0.25 18.77
N ARG A 55 6.11 0.66 18.03
CA ARG A 55 7.49 0.15 18.11
C ARG A 55 8.43 1.29 18.46
N GLN A 56 9.44 1.00 19.25
CA GLN A 56 10.54 1.92 19.51
C GLN A 56 11.46 1.97 18.28
N CYS A 57 11.01 2.70 17.27
CA CYS A 57 11.72 2.89 16.00
C CYS A 57 11.61 4.37 15.62
N ASP A 58 12.73 5.04 15.43
CA ASP A 58 12.79 6.46 15.09
C ASP A 58 12.98 6.67 13.58
N LEU A 59 13.37 5.62 12.84
CA LEU A 59 13.62 5.68 11.41
C LEU A 59 12.32 5.55 10.62
N ALA A 60 11.82 6.67 10.11
CA ALA A 60 10.63 6.67 9.25
C ALA A 60 10.91 5.99 7.89
N PRO A 61 9.91 5.35 7.25
CA PRO A 61 10.09 4.67 5.97
C PRO A 61 10.76 5.54 4.90
N ILE A 62 10.36 6.80 4.81
CA ILE A 62 10.95 7.73 3.84
C ILE A 62 12.42 8.08 4.15
N GLN A 63 12.79 8.15 5.42
CA GLN A 63 14.19 8.39 5.82
C GLN A 63 15.06 7.18 5.47
N PHE A 64 14.51 5.98 5.69
CA PHE A 64 15.17 4.75 5.26
C PHE A 64 15.37 4.71 3.75
N ALA A 65 14.33 5.05 2.97
CA ALA A 65 14.42 5.13 1.51
C ALA A 65 15.44 6.19 1.04
N ASP A 66 15.48 7.37 1.68
CA ASP A 66 16.45 8.43 1.39
C ASP A 66 17.89 7.97 1.67
N ALA A 67 18.11 7.28 2.78
CA ALA A 67 19.43 6.74 3.11
C ALA A 67 19.92 5.75 2.04
N LEU A 68 19.04 4.87 1.56
CA LEU A 68 19.38 3.92 0.50
C LEU A 68 19.58 4.59 -0.87
N ALA A 69 18.77 5.60 -1.19
CA ALA A 69 18.91 6.37 -2.42
C ALA A 69 20.26 7.09 -2.48
N ARG A 70 20.68 7.68 -1.36
CA ARG A 70 21.99 8.38 -1.23
C ARG A 70 23.19 7.45 -1.22
N ALA A 71 23.00 6.18 -0.88
CA ALA A 71 24.08 5.19 -0.93
C ALA A 71 24.52 4.83 -2.35
N GLU A 72 23.78 5.27 -3.38
CA GLU A 72 24.07 5.06 -4.81
C GLU A 72 24.33 3.58 -5.20
N ILE A 73 23.71 2.65 -4.47
CA ILE A 73 23.86 1.21 -4.63
C ILE A 73 23.14 0.64 -5.85
N GLY A 74 22.57 1.50 -6.70
CA GLY A 74 21.92 1.08 -7.94
C GLY A 74 20.45 0.69 -7.78
N ILE A 75 19.74 1.32 -6.84
CA ILE A 75 18.27 1.25 -6.75
C ILE A 75 17.66 2.03 -7.91
N ASN A 76 16.66 1.44 -8.57
CA ASN A 76 16.01 2.02 -9.75
C ASN A 76 14.62 2.60 -9.47
N GLY A 77 14.05 2.36 -8.30
CA GLY A 77 12.74 2.87 -7.93
C GLY A 77 12.29 2.39 -6.55
N ILE A 78 11.17 2.92 -6.12
CA ILE A 78 10.54 2.64 -4.83
C ILE A 78 9.18 1.99 -5.07
N GLY A 79 8.95 0.85 -4.44
CA GLY A 79 7.64 0.23 -4.33
C GLY A 79 6.89 0.75 -3.11
N ILE A 80 5.62 1.07 -3.27
CA ILE A 80 4.73 1.48 -2.18
C ILE A 80 3.52 0.55 -2.18
N ASP A 81 3.36 -0.22 -1.10
CA ASP A 81 2.19 -1.06 -0.89
C ASP A 81 1.09 -0.26 -0.20
N LEU A 82 0.02 0.01 -0.92
CA LEU A 82 -1.19 0.59 -0.38
C LEU A 82 -2.16 -0.53 0.00
N LYS A 83 -1.93 -1.11 1.17
CA LYS A 83 -2.82 -2.09 1.81
C LYS A 83 -3.65 -1.34 2.83
N LEU A 84 -4.84 -0.92 2.43
CA LEU A 84 -5.72 -0.13 3.26
C LEU A 84 -6.83 -1.03 3.83
N GLY A 85 -6.94 -1.10 5.16
CA GLY A 85 -7.95 -1.93 5.81
C GLY A 85 -7.61 -2.24 7.27
N GLU A 86 -8.44 -3.04 7.91
CA GLU A 86 -8.40 -3.33 9.36
C GLU A 86 -7.46 -4.47 9.75
N HIS A 87 -6.57 -4.91 8.88
CA HIS A 87 -5.66 -6.03 9.17
C HIS A 87 -4.36 -5.57 9.82
N GLU A 88 -3.77 -6.45 10.63
CA GLU A 88 -2.63 -6.18 11.51
C GLU A 88 -1.37 -5.62 10.81
N HIS A 89 -1.24 -5.88 9.50
CA HIS A 89 -0.11 -5.41 8.69
C HIS A 89 -0.51 -4.37 7.65
N HIS A 90 -1.72 -3.85 7.73
CA HIS A 90 -2.22 -2.82 6.83
C HIS A 90 -1.99 -1.43 7.42
N SER A 91 -1.91 -0.45 6.53
CA SER A 91 -1.99 0.94 6.94
C SER A 91 -3.41 1.28 7.38
N LEU A 92 -3.52 2.18 8.35
CA LEU A 92 -4.80 2.72 8.78
C LEU A 92 -5.58 3.27 7.57
N PRO A 93 -6.92 3.27 7.62
CA PRO A 93 -7.73 3.91 6.58
C PRO A 93 -7.28 5.35 6.35
N ARG A 94 -7.13 5.73 5.07
CA ARG A 94 -6.66 7.06 4.65
C ARG A 94 -7.64 7.65 3.63
N ASP A 95 -7.78 8.96 3.68
CA ASP A 95 -8.50 9.69 2.65
C ASP A 95 -7.60 9.96 1.42
N PHE A 96 -8.20 10.46 0.35
CA PHE A 96 -7.48 10.75 -0.88
C PHE A 96 -6.43 11.85 -0.72
N LEU A 97 -6.65 12.80 0.19
CA LEU A 97 -5.70 13.87 0.46
C LEU A 97 -4.45 13.31 1.14
N GLU A 98 -4.60 12.41 2.11
CA GLU A 98 -3.50 11.75 2.78
C GLU A 98 -2.69 10.88 1.82
N ILE A 99 -3.35 10.14 0.91
CA ILE A 99 -2.68 9.37 -0.13
C ILE A 99 -1.94 10.30 -1.09
N SER A 100 -2.58 11.38 -1.53
CA SER A 100 -1.93 12.37 -2.40
C SER A 100 -0.70 13.01 -1.74
N ARG A 101 -0.79 13.35 -0.46
CA ARG A 101 0.33 13.89 0.32
C ARG A 101 1.46 12.87 0.47
N LEU A 102 1.12 11.60 0.70
CA LEU A 102 2.10 10.52 0.73
C LEU A 102 2.90 10.49 -0.57
N LEU A 103 2.22 10.36 -1.71
CA LEU A 103 2.87 10.28 -3.02
C LEU A 103 3.73 11.51 -3.31
N ASN A 104 3.25 12.72 -2.98
CA ASN A 104 4.04 13.95 -3.11
C ASN A 104 5.27 13.96 -2.21
N ARG A 105 5.18 13.41 -0.99
CA ARG A 105 6.33 13.30 -0.08
C ARG A 105 7.38 12.35 -0.65
N TRP A 106 6.94 11.19 -1.16
CA TRP A 106 7.86 10.21 -1.74
C TRP A 106 8.47 10.67 -3.07
N SER A 107 7.80 11.54 -3.82
CA SER A 107 8.34 12.10 -5.07
C SER A 107 9.61 12.94 -4.86
N VAL A 108 9.86 13.43 -3.65
CA VAL A 108 11.07 14.20 -3.31
C VAL A 108 12.35 13.36 -3.47
N LEU A 109 12.23 12.04 -3.38
CA LEU A 109 13.37 11.12 -3.59
C LEU A 109 13.82 11.05 -5.07
N GLN A 110 13.04 11.60 -6.00
CA GLN A 110 13.31 11.62 -7.44
C GLN A 110 13.51 10.22 -8.06
N LEU A 111 13.00 9.19 -7.41
CA LEU A 111 12.97 7.82 -7.91
C LEU A 111 11.56 7.49 -8.40
N PRO A 112 11.45 6.69 -9.49
CA PRO A 112 10.16 6.19 -9.95
C PRO A 112 9.41 5.45 -8.84
N LEU A 113 8.11 5.70 -8.71
CA LEU A 113 7.24 4.99 -7.80
C LEU A 113 6.47 3.89 -8.52
N VAL A 114 6.42 2.73 -7.90
CA VAL A 114 5.60 1.59 -8.30
C VAL A 114 4.60 1.34 -7.17
N ILE A 115 3.33 1.48 -7.48
CA ILE A 115 2.26 1.36 -6.49
C ILE A 115 1.65 -0.03 -6.57
N SER A 116 1.48 -0.66 -5.43
CA SER A 116 0.83 -1.95 -5.28
C SER A 116 -0.42 -1.77 -4.43
N LEU A 117 -1.58 -2.15 -4.96
CA LEU A 117 -2.88 -1.93 -4.32
C LEU A 117 -3.45 -3.23 -3.79
N GLN A 118 -3.95 -3.19 -2.56
CA GLN A 118 -4.78 -4.23 -1.97
C GLN A 118 -5.93 -3.58 -1.22
N LEU A 119 -7.10 -3.58 -1.84
CA LEU A 119 -8.29 -2.90 -1.37
C LEU A 119 -9.45 -3.88 -1.38
N PRO A 120 -10.17 -4.05 -0.26
CA PRO A 120 -11.42 -4.80 -0.25
C PRO A 120 -12.46 -4.03 -1.06
N ASN A 121 -12.97 -4.61 -2.15
CA ASN A 121 -13.71 -3.90 -3.19
C ASN A 121 -15.18 -4.30 -3.35
N GLU A 122 -15.79 -4.95 -2.37
CA GLU A 122 -17.25 -5.13 -2.29
C GLU A 122 -17.69 -5.37 -0.86
N SER A 123 -18.89 -4.89 -0.51
CA SER A 123 -19.53 -5.25 0.75
C SER A 123 -20.35 -6.52 0.56
N VAL A 124 -19.94 -7.62 1.14
CA VAL A 124 -20.95 -8.54 1.68
C VAL A 124 -21.48 -7.85 2.92
N ALA A 125 -22.79 -7.70 3.02
CA ALA A 125 -23.40 -7.33 4.28
C ALA A 125 -22.94 -8.35 5.32
N SER A 126 -21.86 -8.05 6.01
CA SER A 126 -21.38 -8.86 7.12
C SER A 126 -22.39 -8.71 8.23
N ASP A 127 -22.99 -9.82 8.60
CA ASP A 127 -23.75 -9.92 9.83
C ASP A 127 -22.94 -9.29 10.97
N ASN A 128 -23.51 -8.24 11.53
CA ASN A 128 -23.05 -7.42 12.62
C ASN A 128 -22.41 -8.21 13.74
N THR A 129 -21.06 -8.23 13.86
CA THR A 129 -20.45 -8.56 15.16
C THR A 129 -18.98 -8.12 15.33
N SER A 130 -18.46 -7.19 14.57
CA SER A 130 -17.16 -6.60 14.92
C SER A 130 -17.31 -5.10 15.17
N PRO A 131 -16.81 -4.58 16.31
CA PRO A 131 -16.80 -3.15 16.54
C PRO A 131 -15.83 -2.51 15.53
N GLY A 132 -16.40 -1.83 14.52
CA GLY A 132 -15.64 -1.15 13.49
C GLY A 132 -14.66 -0.14 14.10
N PHE A 133 -13.46 -0.13 13.59
CA PHE A 133 -12.45 0.88 13.92
C PHE A 133 -12.93 2.24 13.38
N HIS A 134 -13.39 3.09 14.27
CA HIS A 134 -13.78 4.45 13.93
C HIS A 134 -12.53 5.23 13.51
N GLY A 135 -12.52 5.71 12.27
CA GLY A 135 -11.47 6.59 11.75
C GLY A 135 -11.21 7.74 12.71
N ILE A 136 -9.95 7.96 13.04
CA ILE A 136 -9.52 9.06 13.90
C ILE A 136 -9.80 10.37 13.14
N GLY A 137 -10.80 11.13 13.57
CA GLY A 137 -10.86 12.54 13.19
C GLY A 137 -12.21 13.21 13.00
N LEU A 138 -13.27 12.52 12.69
CA LEU A 138 -14.59 13.15 12.63
C LEU A 138 -15.61 12.29 13.39
N PRO A 139 -16.46 12.90 14.21
CA PRO A 139 -17.58 12.17 14.80
C PRO A 139 -18.46 11.64 13.63
N PRO A 140 -18.96 10.39 13.72
CA PRO A 140 -19.80 9.83 12.70
C PRO A 140 -20.99 10.75 12.46
N SER A 141 -21.23 11.08 11.20
CA SER A 141 -22.43 11.84 10.83
C SER A 141 -23.64 10.98 11.17
N LYS A 142 -24.56 11.51 11.96
CA LYS A 142 -25.85 10.89 12.19
C LYS A 142 -26.79 11.41 11.10
N ASP A 143 -27.50 10.51 10.43
CA ASP A 143 -28.62 10.91 9.59
C ASP A 143 -29.76 11.51 10.45
N GLU A 144 -30.77 12.06 9.80
CA GLU A 144 -31.93 12.65 10.46
C GLU A 144 -32.70 11.64 11.35
N ASN A 145 -32.42 10.36 11.24
CA ASN A 145 -33.02 9.25 12.01
C ASN A 145 -32.10 8.73 13.12
N GLY A 146 -30.92 9.34 13.31
CA GLY A 146 -29.95 8.93 14.33
C GLY A 146 -29.16 7.67 13.99
N VAL A 147 -29.27 7.17 12.76
CA VAL A 147 -28.47 6.04 12.26
C VAL A 147 -27.05 6.54 12.02
N VAL A 148 -26.09 5.89 12.66
CA VAL A 148 -24.68 6.18 12.47
C VAL A 148 -24.30 5.66 11.09
N ASP A 149 -23.94 6.56 10.19
CA ASP A 149 -23.37 6.20 8.90
C ASP A 149 -21.96 5.65 9.15
N VAL A 150 -21.87 4.35 9.38
CA VAL A 150 -20.60 3.64 9.42
C VAL A 150 -20.12 3.59 7.97
N GLU A 151 -19.16 4.43 7.61
CA GLU A 151 -18.50 4.29 6.31
C GLU A 151 -18.08 2.82 6.15
N PRO A 152 -18.55 2.14 5.10
CA PRO A 152 -18.19 0.74 4.91
C PRO A 152 -16.68 0.61 4.81
N SER A 153 -16.10 -0.33 5.51
CA SER A 153 -14.68 -0.70 5.44
C SER A 153 -14.25 -1.13 4.03
N THR A 154 -15.18 -1.20 3.11
CA THR A 154 -15.03 -1.63 1.73
C THR A 154 -14.95 -0.46 0.77
N TRP A 155 -14.13 -0.61 -0.26
CA TRP A 155 -13.95 0.36 -1.31
C TRP A 155 -14.98 0.13 -2.42
N SER A 156 -15.90 1.07 -2.62
CA SER A 156 -16.79 1.04 -3.78
C SER A 156 -15.99 1.22 -5.08
N GLU A 157 -16.51 0.71 -6.19
CA GLU A 157 -15.91 0.88 -7.51
C GLU A 157 -15.58 2.34 -7.82
N HIS A 158 -16.52 3.25 -7.57
CA HIS A 158 -16.34 4.68 -7.76
C HIS A 158 -15.16 5.25 -6.94
N ARG A 159 -15.03 4.83 -5.69
CA ARG A 159 -13.92 5.25 -4.81
C ARG A 159 -12.58 4.70 -5.29
N ILE A 160 -12.57 3.46 -5.78
CA ILE A 160 -11.38 2.86 -6.37
C ILE A 160 -10.95 3.63 -7.63
N MET A 161 -11.90 3.99 -8.50
CA MET A 161 -11.58 4.73 -9.73
C MET A 161 -11.01 6.10 -9.42
N HIS A 162 -11.56 6.85 -8.48
CA HIS A 162 -10.98 8.13 -8.03
C HIS A 162 -9.57 7.96 -7.46
N LEU A 163 -9.32 6.89 -6.70
CA LEU A 163 -7.97 6.59 -6.23
C LEU A 163 -7.02 6.33 -7.38
N MET A 164 -7.44 5.53 -8.36
CA MET A 164 -6.64 5.22 -9.53
C MET A 164 -6.30 6.49 -10.34
N GLU A 165 -7.29 7.35 -10.61
CA GLU A 165 -7.08 8.63 -11.28
C GLU A 165 -6.08 9.51 -10.52
N LEU A 166 -6.21 9.59 -9.19
CA LEU A 166 -5.28 10.33 -8.33
C LEU A 166 -3.85 9.79 -8.44
N ILE A 167 -3.70 8.47 -8.46
CA ILE A 167 -2.38 7.82 -8.51
C ILE A 167 -1.74 8.02 -9.89
N VAL A 168 -2.47 7.75 -10.97
CA VAL A 168 -1.94 7.85 -12.34
C VAL A 168 -1.68 9.29 -12.77
N ALA A 169 -2.35 10.26 -12.16
CA ALA A 169 -2.08 11.68 -12.37
C ALA A 169 -0.72 12.14 -11.78
N LYS A 170 -0.03 11.30 -11.00
CA LYS A 170 1.29 11.65 -10.43
C LYS A 170 2.41 11.25 -11.40
N PRO A 171 3.18 12.19 -11.96
CA PRO A 171 4.23 11.89 -12.96
C PRO A 171 5.33 10.95 -12.43
N VAL A 172 5.51 10.90 -11.12
CA VAL A 172 6.50 10.02 -10.48
C VAL A 172 6.06 8.55 -10.47
N VAL A 173 4.77 8.28 -10.61
CA VAL A 173 4.22 6.92 -10.64
C VAL A 173 4.39 6.32 -12.03
N GLN A 174 5.13 5.22 -12.12
CA GLN A 174 5.44 4.54 -13.38
C GLN A 174 4.59 3.29 -13.61
N ALA A 175 4.10 2.68 -12.54
CA ALA A 175 3.24 1.50 -12.64
C ALA A 175 2.34 1.37 -11.42
N VAL A 176 1.18 0.74 -11.65
CA VAL A 176 0.24 0.35 -10.59
C VAL A 176 -0.05 -1.14 -10.76
N PHE A 177 0.10 -1.89 -9.68
CA PHE A 177 -0.21 -3.31 -9.61
C PHE A 177 -1.37 -3.54 -8.66
N TRP A 178 -2.22 -4.51 -9.00
CA TRP A 178 -3.22 -5.03 -8.09
C TRP A 178 -2.72 -6.33 -7.49
N ASN A 179 -2.66 -6.42 -6.16
CA ASN A 179 -1.96 -7.50 -5.47
C ASN A 179 -2.67 -8.85 -5.52
N GLN A 180 -3.99 -8.86 -5.73
CA GLN A 180 -4.77 -10.08 -5.67
C GLN A 180 -5.62 -10.24 -6.93
N LEU A 181 -5.45 -11.34 -7.64
CA LEU A 181 -6.21 -11.60 -8.86
C LEU A 181 -7.62 -12.09 -8.55
N SER A 182 -7.76 -13.04 -7.65
CA SER A 182 -9.05 -13.65 -7.33
C SER A 182 -9.32 -13.64 -5.82
N ASP A 183 -10.58 -13.54 -5.42
CA ASP A 183 -11.00 -13.66 -4.02
C ASP A 183 -10.70 -15.03 -3.43
N HIS A 184 -10.52 -16.03 -4.27
CA HIS A 184 -10.15 -17.39 -3.85
C HIS A 184 -8.68 -17.50 -3.42
N ASP A 185 -7.80 -16.60 -3.90
CA ASP A 185 -6.35 -16.73 -3.72
C ASP A 185 -5.87 -16.45 -2.29
N ASN A 186 -6.62 -15.66 -1.54
CA ASN A 186 -6.22 -15.28 -0.19
C ASN A 186 -7.41 -15.20 0.78
N PRO A 187 -7.62 -16.24 1.59
CA PRO A 187 -8.73 -16.26 2.56
C PRO A 187 -8.62 -15.19 3.66
N ASN A 188 -7.42 -14.64 3.90
CA ASN A 188 -7.22 -13.55 4.87
C ASN A 188 -7.65 -12.18 4.33
N HIS A 189 -7.84 -12.06 3.03
CA HIS A 189 -8.28 -10.85 2.36
C HIS A 189 -9.40 -11.18 1.37
N PRO A 190 -10.51 -11.70 1.86
CA PRO A 190 -11.65 -11.94 1.02
C PRO A 190 -12.07 -10.62 0.37
N MET A 191 -12.46 -10.67 -0.90
CA MET A 191 -12.98 -9.52 -1.65
C MET A 191 -11.94 -8.47 -2.12
N ALA A 192 -10.64 -8.71 -1.96
CA ALA A 192 -9.61 -7.85 -2.51
C ALA A 192 -9.21 -8.20 -3.95
N GLY A 193 -9.75 -9.29 -4.51
CA GLY A 193 -9.49 -9.74 -5.88
C GLY A 193 -10.16 -8.88 -6.96
N LEU A 194 -9.63 -8.94 -8.16
CA LEU A 194 -10.26 -8.41 -9.38
C LEU A 194 -11.34 -9.37 -9.92
N LEU A 195 -11.20 -10.64 -9.60
CA LEU A 195 -12.17 -11.69 -9.91
C LEU A 195 -12.87 -12.10 -8.61
N ASP A 196 -14.13 -12.48 -8.71
CA ASP A 196 -14.87 -13.07 -7.59
C ASP A 196 -14.38 -14.49 -7.26
N SER A 197 -15.01 -15.13 -6.27
CA SER A 197 -14.68 -16.52 -5.88
C SER A 197 -15.00 -17.58 -6.95
N GLU A 198 -15.83 -17.24 -7.94
CA GLU A 198 -16.19 -18.09 -9.06
C GLU A 198 -15.29 -17.85 -10.28
N GLY A 199 -14.42 -16.83 -10.22
CA GLY A 199 -13.51 -16.45 -11.30
C GLY A 199 -14.12 -15.46 -12.31
N ASN A 200 -15.29 -14.88 -12.02
CA ASN A 200 -15.88 -13.87 -12.87
C ASN A 200 -15.25 -12.48 -12.60
N PRO A 201 -15.01 -11.67 -13.65
CA PRO A 201 -14.50 -10.32 -13.46
C PRO A 201 -15.48 -9.43 -12.69
N LYS A 202 -15.00 -8.74 -11.66
CA LYS A 202 -15.78 -7.74 -10.95
C LYS A 202 -15.93 -6.46 -11.80
N PRO A 203 -16.95 -5.62 -11.54
CA PRO A 203 -17.17 -4.38 -12.29
C PRO A 203 -15.93 -3.49 -12.40
N VAL A 204 -15.12 -3.41 -11.34
CA VAL A 204 -13.89 -2.64 -11.29
C VAL A 204 -12.92 -2.98 -12.44
N VAL A 205 -12.91 -4.22 -12.93
CA VAL A 205 -12.03 -4.62 -14.06
C VAL A 205 -12.38 -3.87 -15.33
N THR A 206 -13.68 -3.71 -15.62
CA THR A 206 -14.13 -2.96 -16.79
C THR A 206 -13.77 -1.48 -16.67
N SER A 207 -13.96 -0.91 -15.49
CA SER A 207 -13.64 0.49 -15.22
C SER A 207 -12.14 0.78 -15.30
N LEU A 208 -11.30 -0.15 -14.80
CA LEU A 208 -9.84 -0.06 -14.96
C LEU A 208 -9.39 -0.15 -16.43
N ARG A 209 -10.05 -0.98 -17.24
CA ARG A 209 -9.79 -1.04 -18.67
C ARG A 209 -10.12 0.28 -19.36
N ASN A 210 -11.28 0.86 -19.09
CA ASN A 210 -11.70 2.14 -19.64
C ASN A 210 -10.75 3.28 -19.22
N LEU A 211 -10.30 3.27 -17.96
CA LEU A 211 -9.31 4.22 -17.48
C LEU A 211 -8.00 4.11 -18.27
N ARG A 212 -7.52 2.88 -18.47
CA ARG A 212 -6.30 2.65 -19.24
C ARG A 212 -6.44 3.20 -20.66
N GLU A 213 -7.53 2.90 -21.36
CA GLU A 213 -7.79 3.38 -22.72
C GLU A 213 -7.87 4.90 -22.80
N SER A 214 -8.33 5.58 -21.74
CA SER A 214 -8.43 7.04 -21.72
C SER A 214 -7.13 7.79 -21.40
N TYR A 215 -6.16 7.13 -20.76
CA TYR A 215 -4.92 7.78 -20.30
C TYR A 215 -3.64 7.26 -20.96
N LEU A 216 -3.64 6.08 -21.57
CA LEU A 216 -2.44 5.39 -22.04
C LEU A 216 -2.45 5.08 -23.55
N ASP A 217 -3.55 5.40 -24.26
CA ASP A 217 -3.67 5.37 -25.72
C ASP A 217 -3.61 6.80 -26.29
#